data_430a89080510b642ac8179906abb1168
#
_entry.id   430a89080510b642ac8179906abb1168
#
_cell.length_a   1.000
_cell.length_b   1.000
_cell.length_c   1.000
_cell.angle_alpha   90.00
_cell.angle_beta   90.00
_cell.angle_gamma   90.00
#
_symmetry.space_group_name_H-M   'P 1'
#
loop_
_entity.id
_entity.type
_entity.pdbx_description
1 polymer ?
#
loop_
_entity_poly.entity_id
_entity_poly.type
_entity_poly.pdbx_seq_one_letter_code
_entity_poly.pdbx_strand_id
1 'polypeptide(L)'
;MSCLFNSYDPYFKQPFGAVRAGQSVHLTLCIPEELGYVDPHLVLQKEGKYDVPVHYRMKFDGQTPHQNHFSVDVVLGDPGLYFYYFDLYTDFRRIVRGADNCGVVSWQEGESWQITVYEPDFQTPECIKGKVFYQIFPDRFCEGIENKPMPFPDRLYQADKHAEPFWQPNETGGHLNEDYFGGDLEGIRIKLPYLREMGVDYLYLNPSFDAHSNHRYNTADYLNVDPLLGTNEEFEVLCREAAKYGIGIVLDGVFSHTGSDSRYFNREGRYGEGGAYRDPNSPYRSWYDFDPKYKGGYRSWWGFETLPEVNEETPSFVEFITGEGGVIDTWLRRGAAGFRLDVADELPDEFIEKIRTAVKRVSPEKFLLGEVWEDATTKFGFDHRRTYLLGKGLDSVMNYPFKNSVLDFVKGKPAQQAANEILSICEHYPAPAINTALNFLSTHDTERALTVIADEPANGRGREWQSGRSVTGEAYEEGMLRLRMAYAIIYTLPGVPCLYYGDEIGMQGYRDPFNRAFFCWDSHEERLRPVLAQLAQLRHSCEAFRTGELRVLRAEDGILHYQRIGKTETAEIIVNRSEHIIVEPLASGKHTEVNPMGFTIVVEENGHNPNHSYYDIQ
;
A
#
# COMPACT_ATOMS: atom_id res chain seq x y z
N MET A 1 -17.29 -18.52 26.10
CA MET A 1 -16.79 -17.61 27.16
C MET A 1 -16.97 -16.19 26.66
N SER A 2 -17.48 -15.28 27.49
CA SER A 2 -17.54 -13.87 27.13
C SER A 2 -16.12 -13.33 26.98
N CYS A 3 -15.89 -12.47 25.97
CA CYS A 3 -14.60 -11.84 25.73
C CYS A 3 -14.22 -10.93 26.92
N LEU A 4 -13.00 -11.06 27.42
CA LEU A 4 -12.53 -10.27 28.57
C LEU A 4 -12.12 -8.85 28.15
N PHE A 5 -11.54 -8.75 26.95
CA PHE A 5 -11.08 -7.53 26.31
C PHE A 5 -10.90 -7.77 24.81
N ASN A 6 -11.25 -6.80 24.00
CA ASN A 6 -10.96 -6.82 22.55
C ASN A 6 -10.74 -5.39 22.08
N SER A 7 -9.53 -5.06 21.67
CA SER A 7 -9.18 -3.70 21.23
C SER A 7 -9.90 -3.23 19.94
N TYR A 8 -10.51 -4.16 19.20
CA TYR A 8 -11.30 -3.84 18.01
C TYR A 8 -12.74 -3.40 18.34
N ASP A 9 -13.22 -3.70 19.57
CA ASP A 9 -14.56 -3.32 19.99
C ASP A 9 -14.51 -1.97 20.76
N PRO A 10 -15.25 -0.94 20.32
CA PRO A 10 -15.30 0.36 20.97
C PRO A 10 -15.78 0.34 22.43
N TYR A 11 -16.43 -0.75 22.84
CA TYR A 11 -16.76 -0.95 24.25
C TYR A 11 -15.52 -1.11 25.14
N PHE A 12 -14.48 -1.79 24.63
CA PHE A 12 -13.28 -2.07 25.40
C PHE A 12 -12.17 -1.02 25.23
N LYS A 13 -12.08 -0.40 24.04
CA LYS A 13 -11.06 0.61 23.76
C LYS A 13 -11.61 1.78 22.96
N GLN A 14 -11.45 2.99 23.50
CA GLN A 14 -11.82 4.24 22.85
C GLN A 14 -10.69 5.28 22.94
N PRO A 15 -10.34 5.91 21.82
CA PRO A 15 -10.80 5.62 20.46
C PRO A 15 -10.25 4.31 19.92
N PHE A 16 -10.89 3.76 18.89
CA PHE A 16 -10.29 2.69 18.09
C PHE A 16 -9.08 3.24 17.32
N GLY A 17 -8.06 2.37 17.14
CA GLY A 17 -6.90 2.68 16.31
C GLY A 17 -5.79 3.44 17.04
N ALA A 18 -4.86 4.00 16.24
CA ALA A 18 -3.77 4.83 16.70
C ALA A 18 -4.28 6.18 17.25
N VAL A 19 -3.54 6.77 18.17
CA VAL A 19 -3.94 8.01 18.85
C VAL A 19 -2.91 9.12 18.68
N ARG A 20 -3.39 10.36 18.75
CA ARG A 20 -2.50 11.53 18.76
C ARG A 20 -1.78 11.65 20.09
N ALA A 21 -0.53 12.10 20.08
CA ALA A 21 0.17 12.47 21.30
C ALA A 21 -0.68 13.47 22.11
N GLY A 22 -0.86 13.17 23.41
CA GLY A 22 -1.70 13.95 24.31
C GLY A 22 -3.18 13.59 24.31
N GLN A 23 -3.64 12.66 23.47
CA GLN A 23 -5.02 12.18 23.46
C GLN A 23 -5.23 11.13 24.55
N SER A 24 -6.39 11.17 25.23
CA SER A 24 -6.80 10.15 26.20
C SER A 24 -7.26 8.88 25.50
N VAL A 25 -6.87 7.73 26.05
CA VAL A 25 -7.35 6.39 25.68
C VAL A 25 -8.10 5.81 26.87
N HIS A 26 -9.37 5.47 26.66
CA HIS A 26 -10.19 4.76 27.63
C HIS A 26 -10.15 3.26 27.37
N LEU A 27 -9.86 2.46 28.41
CA LEU A 27 -9.81 1.01 28.33
C LEU A 27 -10.75 0.40 29.37
N THR A 28 -11.59 -0.53 28.94
CA THR A 28 -12.52 -1.29 29.79
C THR A 28 -12.13 -2.77 29.79
N LEU A 29 -12.16 -3.40 30.96
CA LEU A 29 -11.87 -4.81 31.14
C LEU A 29 -13.06 -5.49 31.80
N CYS A 30 -13.53 -6.61 31.24
CA CYS A 30 -14.62 -7.41 31.79
C CYS A 30 -14.05 -8.70 32.40
N ILE A 31 -14.23 -8.88 33.72
CA ILE A 31 -13.68 -10.01 34.45
C ILE A 31 -14.82 -10.87 35.01
N PRO A 32 -14.89 -12.17 34.65
CA PRO A 32 -15.87 -13.11 35.23
C PRO A 32 -15.74 -13.22 36.74
N GLU A 33 -16.85 -13.28 37.46
CA GLU A 33 -16.88 -13.46 38.92
C GLU A 33 -16.17 -14.75 39.38
N GLU A 34 -16.16 -15.78 38.54
CA GLU A 34 -15.46 -17.06 38.80
C GLU A 34 -13.96 -16.91 39.03
N LEU A 35 -13.34 -15.81 38.50
CA LEU A 35 -11.93 -15.52 38.76
C LEU A 35 -11.65 -15.02 40.17
N GLY A 36 -12.69 -14.79 40.97
CA GLY A 36 -12.60 -14.36 42.34
C GLY A 36 -12.18 -12.89 42.48
N TYR A 37 -11.62 -12.57 43.67
CA TYR A 37 -11.11 -11.21 43.91
C TYR A 37 -9.91 -10.91 43.02
N VAL A 38 -9.94 -9.78 42.34
CA VAL A 38 -8.86 -9.24 41.48
C VAL A 38 -8.66 -7.75 41.72
N ASP A 39 -7.44 -7.28 41.54
CA ASP A 39 -7.07 -5.85 41.53
C ASP A 39 -6.38 -5.53 40.20
N PRO A 40 -7.15 -5.34 39.10
CA PRO A 40 -6.57 -5.26 37.77
C PRO A 40 -5.81 -3.96 37.55
N HIS A 41 -4.64 -4.08 36.92
CA HIS A 41 -3.80 -2.97 36.49
C HIS A 41 -3.53 -3.10 35.00
N LEU A 42 -3.68 -1.99 34.29
CA LEU A 42 -3.11 -1.86 32.94
C LEU A 42 -1.59 -1.72 33.09
N VAL A 43 -0.85 -2.60 32.47
CA VAL A 43 0.61 -2.51 32.34
C VAL A 43 0.93 -2.02 30.96
N LEU A 44 1.53 -0.84 30.86
CA LEU A 44 1.82 -0.13 29.62
C LEU A 44 3.31 0.14 29.51
N GLN A 45 3.91 -0.24 28.39
CA GLN A 45 5.32 -0.01 28.13
C GLN A 45 5.51 0.65 26.76
N LYS A 46 6.19 1.79 26.74
CA LYS A 46 6.70 2.37 25.49
C LYS A 46 7.84 1.50 24.98
N GLU A 47 7.93 1.28 23.67
CA GLU A 47 9.05 0.58 23.08
C GLU A 47 10.31 1.46 23.11
N GLY A 48 11.38 0.95 23.74
CA GLY A 48 12.67 1.64 23.86
C GLY A 48 13.61 0.92 24.79
N LYS A 49 14.89 1.19 24.67
CA LYS A 49 15.95 0.46 25.38
C LYS A 49 15.91 0.64 26.92
N TYR A 50 15.27 1.72 27.40
CA TYR A 50 15.28 2.11 28.81
C TYR A 50 13.90 2.34 29.40
N ASP A 51 12.83 2.04 28.65
CA ASP A 51 11.49 2.31 29.10
C ASP A 51 10.99 1.21 30.07
N VAL A 52 10.62 1.63 31.26
CA VAL A 52 10.11 0.77 32.31
C VAL A 52 8.58 0.71 32.19
N PRO A 53 7.94 -0.47 32.31
CA PRO A 53 6.50 -0.57 32.32
C PRO A 53 5.86 0.32 33.39
N VAL A 54 4.81 1.03 33.03
CA VAL A 54 4.01 1.85 33.93
C VAL A 54 2.73 1.10 34.24
N HIS A 55 2.39 1.01 35.55
CA HIS A 55 1.21 0.32 36.01
C HIS A 55 0.12 1.32 36.40
N TYR A 56 -1.04 1.21 35.77
CA TYR A 56 -2.22 2.03 36.06
C TYR A 56 -3.29 1.17 36.69
N ARG A 57 -3.60 1.39 37.97
CA ARG A 57 -4.68 0.67 38.67
C ARG A 57 -6.02 1.01 38.01
N MET A 58 -6.78 -0.02 37.63
CA MET A 58 -8.10 0.16 37.04
C MET A 58 -9.14 0.38 38.14
N LYS A 59 -10.14 1.20 37.82
CA LYS A 59 -11.26 1.47 38.74
C LYS A 59 -12.40 0.52 38.46
N PHE A 60 -13.05 0.04 39.51
CA PHE A 60 -14.30 -0.69 39.37
C PHE A 60 -15.37 0.24 38.83
N ASP A 61 -16.01 -0.13 37.73
CA ASP A 61 -16.95 0.69 36.98
C ASP A 61 -18.38 0.09 36.98
N GLY A 62 -18.58 -1.01 37.68
CA GLY A 62 -19.86 -1.68 37.80
C GLY A 62 -19.80 -3.17 37.54
N GLN A 63 -20.98 -3.78 37.52
CA GLN A 63 -21.11 -5.22 37.27
C GLN A 63 -22.33 -5.51 36.41
N THR A 64 -22.26 -6.55 35.62
CA THR A 64 -23.38 -7.22 34.97
C THR A 64 -23.54 -8.63 35.56
N PRO A 65 -24.61 -9.38 35.28
CA PRO A 65 -24.70 -10.78 35.74
C PRO A 65 -23.45 -11.58 35.33
N HIS A 66 -22.72 -12.06 36.32
CA HIS A 66 -21.49 -12.87 36.16
C HIS A 66 -20.22 -12.16 35.76
N GLN A 67 -20.18 -10.81 35.65
CA GLN A 67 -18.99 -10.06 35.25
C GLN A 67 -18.82 -8.75 36.02
N ASN A 68 -17.59 -8.47 36.44
CA ASN A 68 -17.15 -7.19 36.98
C ASN A 68 -16.45 -6.39 35.89
N HIS A 69 -16.77 -5.10 35.79
CA HIS A 69 -16.23 -4.16 34.81
C HIS A 69 -15.23 -3.23 35.51
N PHE A 70 -14.08 -3.05 34.88
CA PHE A 70 -13.03 -2.15 35.36
C PHE A 70 -12.61 -1.22 34.20
N SER A 71 -12.31 0.03 34.50
CA SER A 71 -11.88 0.98 33.49
C SER A 71 -10.68 1.80 33.92
N VAL A 72 -9.96 2.35 32.94
CA VAL A 72 -8.85 3.27 33.15
C VAL A 72 -8.72 4.21 31.94
N ASP A 73 -8.39 5.48 32.24
CA ASP A 73 -8.01 6.48 31.24
C ASP A 73 -6.52 6.72 31.31
N VAL A 74 -5.84 6.68 30.17
CA VAL A 74 -4.42 6.99 30.04
C VAL A 74 -4.18 8.03 28.97
N VAL A 75 -3.19 8.90 29.19
CA VAL A 75 -2.75 9.91 28.21
C VAL A 75 -1.31 9.64 27.84
N LEU A 76 -1.05 9.46 26.54
CA LEU A 76 0.26 9.14 26.00
C LEU A 76 0.82 10.38 25.32
N GLY A 77 1.90 10.95 25.89
CA GLY A 77 2.44 12.25 25.46
C GLY A 77 3.42 12.17 24.29
N ASP A 78 4.15 11.07 24.14
CA ASP A 78 5.24 10.97 23.18
C ASP A 78 4.89 10.05 22.01
N PRO A 79 5.13 10.44 20.76
CA PRO A 79 5.01 9.56 19.61
C PRO A 79 5.88 8.30 19.75
N GLY A 80 5.37 7.17 19.21
CA GLY A 80 6.04 5.88 19.26
C GLY A 80 5.06 4.73 19.44
N LEU A 81 5.59 3.53 19.60
CA LEU A 81 4.80 2.34 19.90
C LEU A 81 4.74 2.09 21.40
N TYR A 82 3.55 1.75 21.85
CA TYR A 82 3.28 1.30 23.21
C TYR A 82 2.64 -0.07 23.16
N PHE A 83 3.08 -0.98 24.05
CA PHE A 83 2.55 -2.30 24.22
C PHE A 83 1.91 -2.43 25.58
N TYR A 84 0.77 -3.12 25.67
CA TYR A 84 0.05 -3.27 26.94
C TYR A 84 -0.60 -4.63 27.10
N TYR A 85 -0.78 -4.99 28.37
CA TYR A 85 -1.54 -6.12 28.85
C TYR A 85 -2.15 -5.76 30.21
N PHE A 86 -2.94 -6.66 30.80
CA PHE A 86 -3.50 -6.41 32.13
C PHE A 86 -2.95 -7.42 33.14
N ASP A 87 -2.53 -6.93 34.31
CA ASP A 87 -2.08 -7.73 35.43
C ASP A 87 -3.19 -7.74 36.49
N LEU A 88 -3.56 -8.94 37.02
CA LEU A 88 -4.64 -9.06 37.99
C LEU A 88 -4.16 -8.89 39.44
N TYR A 89 -2.84 -8.82 39.66
CA TYR A 89 -2.16 -8.50 40.92
C TYR A 89 -2.47 -9.43 42.13
N THR A 90 -3.22 -10.49 41.97
CA THR A 90 -3.62 -11.35 43.07
C THR A 90 -2.85 -12.67 43.14
N ASP A 91 -2.38 -13.19 42.00
CA ASP A 91 -1.77 -14.52 41.91
C ASP A 91 -0.97 -14.77 40.65
N PHE A 92 -0.27 -13.76 40.13
CA PHE A 92 0.51 -13.78 38.86
C PHE A 92 -0.31 -14.02 37.59
N ARG A 93 -1.64 -13.96 37.64
CA ARG A 93 -2.50 -14.02 36.46
C ARG A 93 -2.44 -12.70 35.69
N ARG A 94 -2.39 -12.85 34.38
CA ARG A 94 -2.44 -11.75 33.44
C ARG A 94 -3.55 -11.98 32.43
N ILE A 95 -4.04 -10.92 31.81
CA ILE A 95 -4.85 -10.99 30.59
C ILE A 95 -3.98 -10.50 29.47
N VAL A 96 -3.71 -11.39 28.53
CA VAL A 96 -2.84 -11.19 27.37
C VAL A 96 -3.64 -11.36 26.09
N ARG A 97 -3.12 -10.88 24.97
CA ARG A 97 -3.78 -10.95 23.68
C ARG A 97 -3.81 -12.39 23.16
N GLY A 98 -5.01 -12.90 22.90
CA GLY A 98 -5.22 -14.18 22.22
C GLY A 98 -5.19 -14.07 20.69
N ALA A 99 -5.24 -15.20 19.99
CA ALA A 99 -5.10 -15.28 18.54
C ALA A 99 -6.21 -14.54 17.76
N ASP A 100 -7.39 -14.40 18.35
CA ASP A 100 -8.55 -13.68 17.81
C ASP A 100 -8.68 -12.24 18.33
N ASN A 101 -7.61 -11.70 18.89
CA ASN A 101 -7.54 -10.40 19.57
C ASN A 101 -8.34 -10.34 20.91
N CYS A 102 -9.06 -11.39 21.29
CA CYS A 102 -9.72 -11.45 22.60
C CYS A 102 -8.71 -11.72 23.71
N GLY A 103 -8.92 -11.05 24.86
CA GLY A 103 -8.12 -11.26 26.06
C GLY A 103 -8.29 -12.67 26.63
N VAL A 104 -7.19 -13.32 26.92
CA VAL A 104 -7.14 -14.65 27.55
C VAL A 104 -6.37 -14.57 28.86
N VAL A 105 -6.84 -15.31 29.87
CA VAL A 105 -6.13 -15.43 31.17
C VAL A 105 -4.89 -16.29 30.96
N SER A 106 -3.73 -15.80 31.40
CA SER A 106 -2.46 -16.50 31.33
C SER A 106 -1.70 -16.38 32.65
N TRP A 107 -0.98 -17.45 33.04
CA TRP A 107 -0.03 -17.49 34.15
C TRP A 107 1.41 -17.21 33.68
N GLN A 108 1.59 -17.05 32.39
CA GLN A 108 2.88 -16.80 31.76
C GLN A 108 2.83 -15.50 30.94
N GLU A 109 3.97 -15.03 30.50
CA GLU A 109 4.05 -13.98 29.49
C GLU A 109 3.33 -14.42 28.23
N GLY A 110 2.71 -13.47 27.54
CA GLY A 110 1.98 -13.67 26.31
C GLY A 110 2.07 -12.45 25.42
N GLU A 111 1.32 -12.45 24.34
CA GLU A 111 1.30 -11.32 23.42
C GLU A 111 0.60 -10.11 24.04
N SER A 112 1.09 -8.92 23.70
CA SER A 112 0.53 -7.64 24.12
C SER A 112 -0.29 -7.03 22.98
N TRP A 113 -1.23 -6.15 23.32
CA TRP A 113 -1.85 -5.25 22.37
C TRP A 113 -0.92 -4.06 22.11
N GLN A 114 -1.10 -3.41 20.96
CA GLN A 114 -0.35 -2.23 20.56
C GLN A 114 -1.20 -0.97 20.60
N ILE A 115 -0.60 0.15 21.02
CA ILE A 115 -1.10 1.51 20.75
C ILE A 115 -0.01 2.27 20.01
N THR A 116 -0.30 2.71 18.79
CA THR A 116 0.56 3.63 18.06
C THR A 116 0.19 5.06 18.43
N VAL A 117 1.18 5.84 18.89
CA VAL A 117 1.03 7.27 19.18
C VAL A 117 1.76 8.06 18.11
N TYR A 118 1.08 9.03 17.49
CA TYR A 118 1.63 9.83 16.40
C TYR A 118 1.60 11.32 16.70
N GLU A 119 2.37 12.11 15.92
CA GLU A 119 2.47 13.57 16.08
C GLU A 119 1.07 14.22 16.01
N PRO A 120 0.75 15.16 16.93
CA PRO A 120 -0.61 15.69 17.07
C PRO A 120 -1.05 16.51 15.85
N ASP A 121 -0.11 17.07 15.09
CA ASP A 121 -0.34 17.85 13.88
C ASP A 121 -0.18 17.05 12.58
N PHE A 122 0.00 15.74 12.66
CA PHE A 122 0.11 14.88 11.48
C PHE A 122 -1.13 14.95 10.62
N GLN A 123 -0.94 15.39 9.38
CA GLN A 123 -1.97 15.47 8.35
C GLN A 123 -1.45 14.93 7.03
N THR A 124 -2.35 14.40 6.24
CA THR A 124 -2.10 13.93 4.86
C THR A 124 -2.97 14.71 3.89
N PRO A 125 -2.59 14.81 2.60
CA PRO A 125 -3.33 15.60 1.62
C PRO A 125 -4.81 15.22 1.54
N GLU A 126 -5.69 16.19 1.73
CA GLU A 126 -7.15 15.97 1.65
C GLU A 126 -7.59 15.58 0.23
N CYS A 127 -6.86 16.05 -0.78
CA CYS A 127 -7.15 15.74 -2.18
C CYS A 127 -6.95 14.26 -2.55
N ILE A 128 -6.25 13.48 -1.71
CA ILE A 128 -6.01 12.03 -1.93
C ILE A 128 -7.15 11.18 -1.36
N LYS A 129 -7.75 11.61 -0.24
CA LYS A 129 -8.76 10.81 0.48
C LYS A 129 -10.01 10.56 -0.37
N GLY A 130 -10.43 9.30 -0.44
CA GLY A 130 -11.59 8.86 -1.23
C GLY A 130 -11.33 8.75 -2.73
N LYS A 131 -10.08 8.89 -3.17
CA LYS A 131 -9.67 8.85 -4.58
C LYS A 131 -9.34 7.45 -5.05
N VAL A 132 -9.19 7.29 -6.38
CA VAL A 132 -8.84 6.06 -7.07
C VAL A 132 -7.54 6.26 -7.83
N PHE A 133 -6.60 5.36 -7.62
CA PHE A 133 -5.31 5.31 -8.30
C PHE A 133 -5.30 4.26 -9.41
N TYR A 134 -4.42 4.46 -10.37
CA TYR A 134 -4.14 3.51 -11.43
C TYR A 134 -2.63 3.47 -11.67
N GLN A 135 -2.01 2.30 -11.50
CA GLN A 135 -0.58 2.11 -11.69
C GLN A 135 -0.29 1.75 -13.15
N ILE A 136 0.63 2.48 -13.76
CA ILE A 136 1.09 2.25 -15.13
C ILE A 136 2.58 1.89 -15.14
N PHE A 137 2.91 0.79 -15.83
CA PHE A 137 4.27 0.51 -16.29
C PHE A 137 4.42 1.16 -17.69
N PRO A 138 5.12 2.30 -17.81
CA PRO A 138 4.99 3.17 -19.00
C PRO A 138 5.28 2.47 -20.31
N ASP A 139 6.35 1.67 -20.40
CA ASP A 139 6.72 0.92 -21.60
C ASP A 139 5.66 -0.09 -22.07
N ARG A 140 4.77 -0.53 -21.17
CA ARG A 140 3.86 -1.66 -21.38
C ARG A 140 2.39 -1.25 -21.47
N PHE A 141 2.08 0.04 -21.48
CA PHE A 141 0.70 0.51 -21.44
C PHE A 141 0.13 0.86 -22.82
N CYS A 142 0.66 1.90 -23.46
CA CYS A 142 0.19 2.34 -24.75
C CYS A 142 1.31 3.05 -25.53
N GLU A 143 1.51 2.66 -26.78
CA GLU A 143 2.41 3.34 -27.69
C GLU A 143 1.67 4.50 -28.37
N GLY A 144 2.14 5.73 -28.15
CA GLY A 144 1.56 6.94 -28.76
C GLY A 144 2.37 7.42 -29.96
N ILE A 145 3.67 7.17 -29.98
CA ILE A 145 4.58 7.56 -31.06
C ILE A 145 5.18 6.29 -31.67
N GLU A 146 4.77 5.99 -32.90
CA GLU A 146 5.28 4.83 -33.64
C GLU A 146 6.72 5.04 -34.10
N ASN A 147 7.46 3.93 -34.25
CA ASN A 147 8.81 3.90 -34.86
C ASN A 147 9.84 4.81 -34.17
N LYS A 148 9.83 4.88 -32.86
CA LYS A 148 10.85 5.60 -32.09
C LYS A 148 12.25 5.05 -32.38
N PRO A 149 13.26 5.92 -32.55
CA PRO A 149 14.63 5.47 -32.66
C PRO A 149 15.08 4.87 -31.32
N MET A 150 15.69 3.69 -31.36
CA MET A 150 16.34 3.11 -30.18
C MET A 150 17.63 3.89 -29.88
N PRO A 151 17.78 4.51 -28.69
CA PRO A 151 18.94 5.33 -28.36
C PRO A 151 20.22 4.51 -28.18
N PHE A 152 20.09 3.21 -27.93
CA PHE A 152 21.21 2.29 -27.77
C PHE A 152 20.98 1.03 -28.61
N PRO A 153 22.02 0.47 -29.26
CA PRO A 153 21.89 -0.68 -30.15
C PRO A 153 21.56 -2.00 -29.43
N ASP A 154 21.74 -2.06 -28.14
CA ASP A 154 21.45 -3.21 -27.27
C ASP A 154 20.02 -3.20 -26.70
N ARG A 155 19.25 -2.14 -26.91
CA ARG A 155 17.81 -2.10 -26.61
C ARG A 155 17.02 -2.75 -27.75
N LEU A 156 16.17 -3.71 -27.42
CA LEU A 156 15.39 -4.51 -28.36
C LEU A 156 13.94 -4.04 -28.40
N TYR A 157 13.51 -3.51 -29.55
CA TYR A 157 12.10 -3.15 -29.73
C TYR A 157 11.27 -4.38 -30.09
N GLN A 158 10.19 -4.62 -29.31
CA GLN A 158 9.22 -5.68 -29.53
C GLN A 158 8.02 -5.12 -30.32
N ALA A 159 7.95 -5.52 -31.58
CA ALA A 159 6.87 -5.06 -32.47
C ALA A 159 5.55 -5.81 -32.21
N ASP A 160 5.63 -7.08 -31.83
CA ASP A 160 4.47 -7.88 -31.45
C ASP A 160 4.04 -7.54 -30.01
N LYS A 161 2.95 -6.81 -29.87
CA LYS A 161 2.41 -6.38 -28.58
C LYS A 161 1.77 -7.53 -27.77
N HIS A 162 1.52 -8.68 -28.39
CA HIS A 162 1.04 -9.88 -27.72
C HIS A 162 2.17 -10.84 -27.32
N ALA A 163 3.40 -10.54 -27.71
CA ALA A 163 4.54 -11.35 -27.31
C ALA A 163 4.71 -11.35 -25.79
N GLU A 164 5.12 -12.49 -25.27
CA GLU A 164 5.54 -12.58 -23.87
C GLU A 164 6.81 -11.74 -23.66
N PRO A 165 6.93 -11.00 -22.54
CA PRO A 165 8.18 -10.31 -22.21
C PRO A 165 9.36 -11.28 -22.18
N PHE A 166 10.54 -10.82 -22.62
CA PHE A 166 11.74 -11.66 -22.68
C PHE A 166 12.18 -12.08 -21.28
N TRP A 167 12.28 -13.38 -21.06
CA TRP A 167 12.54 -13.96 -19.76
C TRP A 167 13.76 -14.89 -19.71
N GLN A 168 14.32 -15.26 -20.87
CA GLN A 168 15.47 -16.16 -20.93
C GLN A 168 16.72 -15.49 -20.39
N PRO A 169 17.54 -16.22 -19.62
CA PRO A 169 18.79 -15.66 -19.11
C PRO A 169 19.81 -15.49 -20.25
N ASN A 170 20.67 -14.49 -20.12
CA ASN A 170 21.83 -14.32 -20.97
C ASN A 170 22.90 -15.39 -20.69
N GLU A 171 24.04 -15.34 -21.40
CA GLU A 171 25.16 -16.31 -21.26
C GLU A 171 25.73 -16.40 -19.83
N THR A 172 25.55 -15.35 -19.01
CA THR A 172 26.01 -15.30 -17.62
C THR A 172 24.91 -15.67 -16.62
N GLY A 173 23.73 -16.06 -17.09
CA GLY A 173 22.56 -16.41 -16.25
C GLY A 173 21.78 -15.21 -15.73
N GLY A 174 22.11 -13.97 -16.14
CA GLY A 174 21.37 -12.76 -15.81
C GLY A 174 20.21 -12.49 -16.77
N HIS A 175 19.33 -11.57 -16.39
CA HIS A 175 18.24 -11.08 -17.24
C HIS A 175 18.55 -9.64 -17.62
N LEU A 176 18.42 -9.32 -18.92
CA LEU A 176 18.88 -8.04 -19.45
C LEU A 176 17.87 -6.90 -19.25
N ASN A 177 16.57 -7.21 -19.21
CA ASN A 177 15.49 -6.20 -19.13
C ASN A 177 15.61 -5.09 -20.23
N GLU A 178 15.98 -5.51 -21.44
CA GLU A 178 16.28 -4.64 -22.59
C GLU A 178 15.26 -4.77 -23.71
N ASP A 179 14.17 -5.52 -23.51
CA ASP A 179 13.03 -5.61 -24.40
C ASP A 179 12.03 -4.49 -24.12
N TYR A 180 11.71 -3.71 -25.17
CA TYR A 180 10.83 -2.55 -25.09
C TYR A 180 9.63 -2.74 -26.00
N PHE A 181 8.43 -2.50 -25.46
CA PHE A 181 7.17 -2.56 -26.21
C PHE A 181 6.70 -1.19 -26.72
N GLY A 182 7.44 -0.14 -26.40
CA GLY A 182 7.24 1.19 -27.00
C GLY A 182 6.16 2.03 -26.36
N GLY A 183 5.56 1.63 -25.24
CA GLY A 183 4.68 2.52 -24.48
C GLY A 183 5.38 3.81 -24.07
N ASP A 184 4.65 4.92 -24.02
CA ASP A 184 5.21 6.26 -23.82
C ASP A 184 4.24 7.25 -23.16
N LEU A 185 4.72 8.47 -22.87
CA LEU A 185 3.92 9.54 -22.26
C LEU A 185 2.78 9.99 -23.16
N GLU A 186 2.97 9.98 -24.48
CA GLU A 186 1.93 10.33 -25.45
C GLU A 186 0.83 9.27 -25.46
N GLY A 187 1.18 7.98 -25.41
CA GLY A 187 0.23 6.89 -25.28
C GLY A 187 -0.61 6.99 -23.99
N ILE A 188 0.03 7.35 -22.88
CA ILE A 188 -0.70 7.62 -21.63
C ILE A 188 -1.67 8.80 -21.83
N ARG A 189 -1.21 9.89 -22.47
CA ARG A 189 -2.04 11.07 -22.75
C ARG A 189 -3.27 10.73 -23.60
N ILE A 190 -3.09 9.93 -24.65
CA ILE A 190 -4.20 9.47 -25.51
C ILE A 190 -5.24 8.66 -24.73
N LYS A 191 -4.83 7.95 -23.68
CA LYS A 191 -5.71 7.08 -22.86
C LYS A 191 -6.32 7.78 -21.63
N LEU A 192 -6.09 9.07 -21.43
CA LEU A 192 -6.73 9.84 -20.35
C LEU A 192 -8.26 9.75 -20.34
N PRO A 193 -8.98 9.81 -21.48
CA PRO A 193 -10.44 9.61 -21.47
C PRO A 193 -10.85 8.23 -20.92
N TYR A 194 -10.19 7.15 -21.35
CA TYR A 194 -10.42 5.79 -20.87
C TYR A 194 -10.24 5.69 -19.35
N LEU A 195 -9.15 6.25 -18.82
CA LEU A 195 -8.87 6.29 -17.40
C LEU A 195 -9.92 7.09 -16.61
N ARG A 196 -10.37 8.21 -17.17
CA ARG A 196 -11.42 9.02 -16.56
C ARG A 196 -12.77 8.30 -16.53
N GLU A 197 -13.13 7.56 -17.56
CA GLU A 197 -14.35 6.76 -17.61
C GLU A 197 -14.38 5.69 -16.52
N MET A 198 -13.22 5.14 -16.13
CA MET A 198 -13.09 4.22 -14.99
C MET A 198 -13.08 4.92 -13.63
N GLY A 199 -13.16 6.26 -13.59
CA GLY A 199 -13.15 7.03 -12.35
C GLY A 199 -11.77 7.21 -11.72
N VAL A 200 -10.68 7.06 -12.49
CA VAL A 200 -9.31 7.28 -12.01
C VAL A 200 -9.08 8.74 -11.70
N ASP A 201 -8.49 9.02 -10.54
CA ASP A 201 -8.11 10.36 -10.08
C ASP A 201 -6.58 10.58 -10.07
N TYR A 202 -5.80 9.52 -9.92
CA TYR A 202 -4.34 9.60 -9.90
C TYR A 202 -3.71 8.47 -10.69
N LEU A 203 -2.67 8.80 -11.45
CA LEU A 203 -1.77 7.82 -12.05
C LEU A 203 -0.53 7.67 -11.17
N TYR A 204 -0.20 6.46 -10.79
CA TYR A 204 1.13 6.12 -10.29
C TYR A 204 1.94 5.53 -11.46
N LEU A 205 2.96 6.24 -11.89
CA LEU A 205 3.87 5.79 -12.94
C LEU A 205 5.08 5.10 -12.33
N ASN A 206 5.35 3.86 -12.74
CA ASN A 206 6.65 3.24 -12.51
C ASN A 206 7.76 4.12 -13.09
N PRO A 207 9.05 3.93 -12.72
CA PRO A 207 10.11 4.88 -13.02
C PRO A 207 10.09 5.37 -14.46
N SER A 208 10.15 6.71 -14.63
CA SER A 208 10.07 7.38 -15.92
C SER A 208 11.33 8.20 -16.23
N PHE A 209 12.28 8.28 -15.30
CA PHE A 209 13.55 8.96 -15.50
C PHE A 209 14.45 8.16 -16.44
N ASP A 210 15.41 8.85 -17.08
CA ASP A 210 16.36 8.22 -17.99
C ASP A 210 17.05 7.04 -17.32
N ALA A 211 17.01 5.89 -17.98
CA ALA A 211 17.59 4.64 -17.53
C ALA A 211 17.81 3.70 -18.71
N HIS A 212 18.65 2.69 -18.56
CA HIS A 212 18.93 1.78 -19.66
C HIS A 212 17.96 0.58 -19.73
N SER A 213 17.43 0.11 -18.59
CA SER A 213 16.49 -1.01 -18.55
C SER A 213 15.04 -0.56 -18.82
N ASN A 214 14.19 -1.52 -19.24
CA ASN A 214 12.77 -1.28 -19.47
C ASN A 214 11.99 -0.92 -18.21
N HIS A 215 12.43 -1.37 -17.02
CA HIS A 215 11.82 -1.05 -15.73
C HIS A 215 12.27 0.29 -15.14
N ARG A 216 13.42 0.81 -15.57
CA ARG A 216 14.00 2.12 -15.20
C ARG A 216 14.33 2.31 -13.71
N TYR A 217 14.37 1.23 -12.92
CA TYR A 217 14.85 1.31 -11.53
C TYR A 217 16.36 1.57 -11.43
N ASN A 218 17.13 1.34 -12.49
CA ASN A 218 18.54 1.71 -12.61
C ASN A 218 18.70 3.14 -13.17
N THR A 219 18.20 4.14 -12.45
CA THR A 219 18.17 5.54 -12.89
C THR A 219 19.54 6.01 -13.38
N ALA A 220 19.60 6.54 -14.59
CA ALA A 220 20.79 7.11 -15.21
C ALA A 220 20.86 8.63 -15.09
N ASP A 221 19.72 9.32 -15.16
CA ASP A 221 19.62 10.77 -14.95
C ASP A 221 18.28 11.13 -14.29
N TYR A 222 18.33 11.65 -13.07
CA TYR A 222 17.15 12.09 -12.31
C TYR A 222 16.44 13.32 -12.86
N LEU A 223 17.08 14.09 -13.72
CA LEU A 223 16.55 15.37 -14.21
C LEU A 223 15.93 15.28 -15.60
N ASN A 224 16.00 14.13 -16.24
CA ASN A 224 15.46 13.90 -17.56
C ASN A 224 14.53 12.68 -17.62
N VAL A 225 13.45 12.81 -18.39
CA VAL A 225 12.62 11.67 -18.81
C VAL A 225 13.44 10.76 -19.72
N ASP A 226 13.22 9.43 -19.61
CA ASP A 226 13.81 8.47 -20.54
C ASP A 226 13.40 8.80 -21.99
N PRO A 227 14.36 8.91 -22.93
CA PRO A 227 14.07 9.28 -24.31
C PRO A 227 13.08 8.37 -25.04
N LEU A 228 12.93 7.11 -24.61
CA LEU A 228 11.92 6.20 -25.14
C LEU A 228 10.50 6.50 -24.65
N LEU A 229 10.38 7.18 -23.51
CA LEU A 229 9.08 7.62 -22.98
C LEU A 229 8.69 9.00 -23.50
N GLY A 230 9.68 9.84 -23.80
CA GLY A 230 9.45 11.21 -24.26
C GLY A 230 10.47 12.20 -23.73
N THR A 231 10.04 13.45 -23.59
CA THR A 231 10.84 14.57 -23.11
C THR A 231 10.28 15.15 -21.82
N ASN A 232 11.05 16.02 -21.18
CA ASN A 232 10.60 16.76 -19.99
C ASN A 232 9.37 17.64 -20.31
N GLU A 233 9.33 18.23 -21.49
CA GLU A 233 8.24 19.07 -21.97
C GLU A 233 6.97 18.24 -22.22
N GLU A 234 7.11 17.03 -22.76
CA GLU A 234 5.99 16.10 -22.95
C GLU A 234 5.43 15.62 -21.61
N PHE A 235 6.27 15.44 -20.58
CA PHE A 235 5.78 15.18 -19.22
C PHE A 235 4.97 16.36 -18.67
N GLU A 236 5.42 17.59 -18.85
CA GLU A 236 4.65 18.79 -18.46
C GLU A 236 3.32 18.88 -19.23
N VAL A 237 3.33 18.53 -20.52
CA VAL A 237 2.12 18.43 -21.33
C VAL A 237 1.18 17.37 -20.76
N LEU A 238 1.69 16.17 -20.46
CA LEU A 238 0.90 15.10 -19.89
C LEU A 238 0.25 15.53 -18.57
N CYS A 239 1.00 16.14 -17.64
CA CYS A 239 0.46 16.64 -16.38
C CYS A 239 -0.66 17.68 -16.60
N ARG A 240 -0.45 18.61 -17.52
CA ARG A 240 -1.45 19.65 -17.83
C ARG A 240 -2.71 19.08 -18.49
N GLU A 241 -2.56 18.12 -19.39
CA GLU A 241 -3.70 17.46 -20.04
C GLU A 241 -4.45 16.56 -19.04
N ALA A 242 -3.73 15.78 -18.20
CA ALA A 242 -4.32 14.96 -17.15
C ALA A 242 -5.15 15.81 -16.17
N ALA A 243 -4.65 16.98 -15.80
CA ALA A 243 -5.37 17.89 -14.90
C ALA A 243 -6.74 18.34 -15.46
N LYS A 244 -6.92 18.41 -16.80
CA LYS A 244 -8.24 18.71 -17.42
C LYS A 244 -9.26 17.60 -17.17
N TYR A 245 -8.80 16.38 -16.96
CA TYR A 245 -9.62 15.22 -16.57
C TYR A 245 -9.72 15.05 -15.06
N GLY A 246 -9.10 15.95 -14.27
CA GLY A 246 -9.03 15.82 -12.80
C GLY A 246 -8.07 14.72 -12.35
N ILE A 247 -7.10 14.36 -13.18
CA ILE A 247 -6.12 13.29 -12.92
C ILE A 247 -4.77 13.90 -12.54
N GLY A 248 -4.24 13.51 -11.36
CA GLY A 248 -2.88 13.81 -10.92
C GLY A 248 -1.88 12.72 -11.29
N ILE A 249 -0.58 13.03 -11.30
CA ILE A 249 0.48 12.07 -11.63
C ILE A 249 1.47 11.97 -10.48
N VAL A 250 1.63 10.76 -9.92
CA VAL A 250 2.62 10.42 -8.89
C VAL A 250 3.76 9.67 -9.56
N LEU A 251 5.00 10.12 -9.32
CA LEU A 251 6.21 9.53 -9.86
C LEU A 251 6.85 8.54 -8.90
N ASP A 252 7.61 7.60 -9.43
CA ASP A 252 8.46 6.69 -8.66
C ASP A 252 9.81 7.36 -8.38
N GLY A 253 10.18 7.45 -7.10
CA GLY A 253 11.42 8.02 -6.61
C GLY A 253 12.38 6.93 -6.15
N VAL A 254 13.33 6.56 -7.01
CA VAL A 254 14.35 5.56 -6.73
C VAL A 254 15.59 6.27 -6.21
N PHE A 255 15.70 6.44 -4.89
CA PHE A 255 16.75 7.24 -4.28
C PHE A 255 17.77 6.45 -3.44
N SER A 256 17.63 5.12 -3.37
CA SER A 256 18.56 4.21 -2.67
C SER A 256 19.76 3.78 -3.52
N HIS A 257 19.64 3.84 -4.85
CA HIS A 257 20.67 3.42 -5.80
C HIS A 257 20.51 4.11 -7.14
N THR A 258 21.54 4.00 -7.99
CA THR A 258 21.51 4.46 -9.39
C THR A 258 21.87 3.30 -10.33
N GLY A 259 21.76 3.51 -11.62
CA GLY A 259 22.36 2.60 -12.61
C GLY A 259 23.90 2.65 -12.55
N SER A 260 24.57 1.51 -12.74
CA SER A 260 26.03 1.49 -12.88
C SER A 260 26.50 2.28 -14.11
N ASP A 261 25.63 2.40 -15.09
CA ASP A 261 25.80 3.17 -16.34
C ASP A 261 25.28 4.61 -16.24
N SER A 262 24.82 5.05 -15.06
CA SER A 262 24.31 6.41 -14.84
C SER A 262 25.40 7.47 -15.03
N ARG A 263 25.00 8.71 -15.31
CA ARG A 263 25.92 9.85 -15.38
C ARG A 263 26.64 10.11 -14.04
N TYR A 264 26.07 9.66 -12.94
CA TYR A 264 26.62 9.83 -11.60
C TYR A 264 27.71 8.81 -11.30
N PHE A 265 27.50 7.54 -11.66
CA PHE A 265 28.45 6.45 -11.43
C PHE A 265 29.35 6.18 -12.65
N ASN A 266 28.78 5.97 -13.83
CA ASN A 266 29.40 5.86 -15.15
C ASN A 266 30.45 4.75 -15.29
N ARG A 267 30.16 3.54 -14.79
CA ARG A 267 31.07 2.39 -14.95
C ARG A 267 31.30 2.05 -16.43
N GLU A 268 30.25 2.05 -17.23
CA GLU A 268 30.23 1.66 -18.64
C GLU A 268 30.78 2.78 -19.57
N GLY A 269 30.99 3.99 -19.08
CA GLY A 269 31.58 5.10 -19.85
C GLY A 269 30.59 5.77 -20.82
N ARG A 270 29.30 5.60 -20.63
CA ARG A 270 28.26 6.23 -21.49
C ARG A 270 28.29 7.77 -21.45
N TYR A 271 28.79 8.34 -20.37
CA TYR A 271 28.91 9.80 -20.15
C TYR A 271 30.37 10.28 -20.19
N GLY A 272 31.24 9.64 -20.99
CA GLY A 272 32.65 10.01 -21.15
C GLY A 272 33.49 9.61 -19.93
N GLU A 273 34.50 10.44 -19.60
CA GLU A 273 35.45 10.15 -18.52
C GLU A 273 34.98 10.58 -17.12
N GLY A 274 33.80 11.21 -17.01
CA GLY A 274 33.23 11.63 -15.73
C GLY A 274 32.53 10.48 -14.96
N GLY A 275 31.97 10.82 -13.80
CA GLY A 275 31.26 9.89 -12.93
C GLY A 275 32.15 9.27 -11.83
N ALA A 276 31.50 8.80 -10.76
CA ALA A 276 32.18 8.35 -9.55
C ALA A 276 33.11 7.16 -9.74
N TYR A 277 32.77 6.24 -10.67
CA TYR A 277 33.59 5.06 -10.91
C TYR A 277 34.88 5.37 -11.69
N ARG A 278 34.78 6.23 -12.71
CA ARG A 278 35.88 6.54 -13.62
C ARG A 278 36.80 7.63 -13.13
N ASP A 279 36.25 8.65 -12.45
CA ASP A 279 37.00 9.79 -11.92
C ASP A 279 36.98 9.83 -10.39
N PRO A 280 38.12 9.52 -9.72
CA PRO A 280 38.22 9.65 -8.26
C PRO A 280 37.97 11.07 -7.72
N ASN A 281 38.07 12.10 -8.56
CA ASN A 281 37.79 13.49 -8.21
C ASN A 281 36.38 13.95 -8.62
N SER A 282 35.55 13.04 -9.12
CA SER A 282 34.17 13.33 -9.48
C SER A 282 33.40 13.95 -8.30
N PRO A 283 32.57 14.97 -8.53
CA PRO A 283 31.69 15.52 -7.49
C PRO A 283 30.71 14.48 -6.93
N TYR A 284 30.50 13.40 -7.64
CA TYR A 284 29.64 12.27 -7.23
C TYR A 284 30.39 11.19 -6.47
N ARG A 285 31.73 11.28 -6.33
CA ARG A 285 32.54 10.23 -5.72
C ARG A 285 32.09 9.87 -4.30
N SER A 286 31.75 10.86 -3.51
CA SER A 286 31.29 10.71 -2.13
C SER A 286 29.87 10.13 -1.99
N TRP A 287 29.13 10.04 -3.09
CA TRP A 287 27.79 9.44 -3.07
C TRP A 287 27.83 7.92 -2.92
N TYR A 288 28.95 7.28 -3.20
CA TYR A 288 29.09 5.83 -3.25
C TYR A 288 30.20 5.34 -2.32
N ASP A 289 30.01 4.14 -1.76
CA ASP A 289 31.00 3.48 -0.91
C ASP A 289 31.85 2.55 -1.75
N PHE A 290 33.14 2.91 -1.92
CA PHE A 290 34.13 2.13 -2.66
C PHE A 290 35.04 1.40 -1.69
N ASP A 291 34.95 0.06 -1.65
CA ASP A 291 35.79 -0.79 -0.81
C ASP A 291 36.03 -2.13 -1.53
N PRO A 292 37.27 -2.64 -1.59
CA PRO A 292 37.59 -3.93 -2.18
C PRO A 292 36.85 -5.13 -1.57
N LYS A 293 36.26 -4.97 -0.36
CA LYS A 293 35.44 -6.02 0.27
C LYS A 293 34.15 -6.31 -0.50
N TYR A 294 33.64 -5.34 -1.26
CA TYR A 294 32.43 -5.50 -2.05
C TYR A 294 32.72 -6.15 -3.40
N LYS A 295 31.79 -6.95 -3.89
CA LYS A 295 31.84 -7.45 -5.26
C LYS A 295 31.84 -6.26 -6.24
N GLY A 296 32.76 -6.27 -7.20
CA GLY A 296 32.93 -5.12 -8.11
C GLY A 296 33.67 -3.91 -7.53
N GLY A 297 34.07 -3.93 -6.23
CA GLY A 297 34.84 -2.87 -5.58
C GLY A 297 34.01 -1.68 -5.06
N TYR A 298 32.67 -1.81 -5.02
CA TYR A 298 31.74 -0.80 -4.50
C TYR A 298 30.49 -1.45 -3.92
N ARG A 299 29.84 -0.78 -2.97
CA ARG A 299 28.58 -1.22 -2.39
C ARG A 299 27.49 -1.14 -3.45
N SER A 300 26.67 -2.20 -3.55
CA SER A 300 25.56 -2.28 -4.49
C SER A 300 24.33 -2.88 -3.84
N TRP A 301 23.16 -2.44 -4.27
CA TRP A 301 21.88 -2.86 -3.74
C TRP A 301 21.70 -4.38 -3.89
N TRP A 302 21.58 -5.07 -2.77
CA TRP A 302 21.49 -6.54 -2.67
C TRP A 302 22.59 -7.30 -3.43
N GLY A 303 23.74 -6.66 -3.68
CA GLY A 303 24.87 -7.25 -4.40
C GLY A 303 24.74 -7.24 -5.92
N PHE A 304 23.74 -6.56 -6.47
CA PHE A 304 23.59 -6.34 -7.91
C PHE A 304 24.54 -5.23 -8.38
N GLU A 305 25.65 -5.63 -9.04
CA GLU A 305 26.66 -4.67 -9.52
C GLU A 305 26.13 -3.61 -10.50
N THR A 306 24.98 -3.86 -11.13
CA THR A 306 24.27 -2.90 -11.99
C THR A 306 23.57 -1.79 -11.23
N LEU A 307 23.45 -1.91 -9.89
CA LEU A 307 22.74 -1.01 -9.00
C LEU A 307 23.63 -0.51 -7.87
N PRO A 308 24.65 0.34 -8.16
CA PRO A 308 25.48 0.94 -7.09
C PRO A 308 24.61 1.71 -6.12
N GLU A 309 24.72 1.36 -4.83
CA GLU A 309 23.97 1.96 -3.74
C GLU A 309 24.55 3.34 -3.41
N VAL A 310 23.68 4.31 -3.19
CA VAL A 310 24.08 5.65 -2.77
C VAL A 310 24.11 5.76 -1.25
N ASN A 311 24.89 6.69 -0.75
CA ASN A 311 24.88 7.05 0.66
C ASN A 311 23.94 8.25 0.85
N GLU A 312 22.75 7.99 1.35
CA GLU A 312 21.68 8.95 1.56
C GLU A 312 21.97 9.96 2.68
N GLU A 313 23.07 9.77 3.41
CA GLU A 313 23.55 10.73 4.42
C GLU A 313 24.54 11.75 3.83
N THR A 314 25.04 11.52 2.61
CA THR A 314 26.00 12.42 1.95
C THR A 314 25.35 13.77 1.67
N PRO A 315 25.87 14.89 2.24
CA PRO A 315 25.23 16.20 2.14
C PRO A 315 24.96 16.66 0.71
N SER A 316 25.88 16.40 -0.23
CA SER A 316 25.72 16.79 -1.64
C SER A 316 24.64 15.96 -2.36
N PHE A 317 24.45 14.68 -2.00
CA PHE A 317 23.36 13.88 -2.51
C PHE A 317 22.01 14.32 -1.94
N VAL A 318 21.96 14.53 -0.63
CA VAL A 318 20.77 15.06 0.05
C VAL A 318 20.33 16.38 -0.56
N GLU A 319 21.27 17.32 -0.75
CA GLU A 319 20.98 18.62 -1.37
C GLU A 319 20.51 18.46 -2.82
N PHE A 320 21.12 17.57 -3.59
CA PHE A 320 20.73 17.29 -4.98
C PHE A 320 19.29 16.75 -5.08
N ILE A 321 18.87 15.85 -4.16
CA ILE A 321 17.52 15.30 -4.16
C ILE A 321 16.52 16.29 -3.53
N THR A 322 16.83 16.86 -2.35
CA THR A 322 15.85 17.54 -1.48
C THR A 322 16.02 19.07 -1.43
N GLY A 323 17.12 19.59 -1.95
CA GLY A 323 17.41 21.03 -1.96
C GLY A 323 16.43 21.83 -2.81
N GLU A 324 16.43 23.15 -2.65
CA GLU A 324 15.64 24.05 -3.48
C GLU A 324 16.14 24.01 -4.93
N GLY A 325 15.25 23.67 -5.87
CA GLY A 325 15.61 23.38 -7.26
C GLY A 325 16.23 22.00 -7.49
N GLY A 326 16.31 21.15 -6.48
CA GLY A 326 16.72 19.76 -6.60
C GLY A 326 15.71 18.89 -7.33
N VAL A 327 15.95 17.58 -7.32
CA VAL A 327 15.14 16.61 -8.09
C VAL A 327 13.65 16.70 -7.74
N ILE A 328 13.31 16.69 -6.44
CA ILE A 328 11.92 16.74 -5.96
C ILE A 328 11.25 18.04 -6.39
N ASP A 329 11.86 19.18 -6.15
CA ASP A 329 11.33 20.48 -6.56
C ASP A 329 11.10 20.55 -8.08
N THR A 330 12.05 20.05 -8.86
CA THR A 330 12.00 20.07 -10.32
C THR A 330 10.75 19.36 -10.83
N TRP A 331 10.52 18.12 -10.41
CA TRP A 331 9.39 17.34 -10.93
C TRP A 331 8.03 17.79 -10.38
N LEU A 332 7.97 18.20 -9.12
CA LEU A 332 6.73 18.74 -8.55
C LEU A 332 6.33 20.07 -9.22
N ARG A 333 7.30 20.92 -9.57
CA ARG A 333 7.04 22.18 -10.30
C ARG A 333 6.67 21.93 -11.77
N ARG A 334 7.15 20.84 -12.39
CA ARG A 334 6.73 20.38 -13.71
C ARG A 334 5.31 19.78 -13.74
N GLY A 335 4.67 19.58 -12.59
CA GLY A 335 3.27 19.18 -12.50
C GLY A 335 3.01 17.86 -11.78
N ALA A 336 4.03 17.12 -11.37
CA ALA A 336 3.82 15.91 -10.58
C ALA A 336 3.01 16.20 -9.31
N ALA A 337 2.09 15.30 -8.97
CA ALA A 337 1.24 15.37 -7.78
C ALA A 337 1.92 14.84 -6.51
N GLY A 338 3.01 14.10 -6.65
CA GLY A 338 3.73 13.50 -5.55
C GLY A 338 4.75 12.48 -5.99
N PHE A 339 5.30 11.77 -4.99
CA PHE A 339 6.24 10.67 -5.18
C PHE A 339 5.84 9.43 -4.41
N ARG A 340 6.11 8.27 -4.98
CA ARG A 340 6.23 6.99 -4.29
C ARG A 340 7.72 6.73 -4.12
N LEU A 341 8.18 6.44 -2.91
CA LEU A 341 9.57 6.07 -2.65
C LEU A 341 9.75 4.57 -2.79
N ASP A 342 10.63 4.19 -3.70
CA ASP A 342 11.13 2.84 -3.87
C ASP A 342 11.87 2.39 -2.62
N VAL A 343 11.66 1.11 -2.21
CA VAL A 343 12.28 0.49 -1.03
C VAL A 343 12.37 1.42 0.19
N ALA A 344 11.27 2.09 0.53
CA ALA A 344 11.25 3.12 1.59
C ALA A 344 11.72 2.58 2.95
N ASP A 345 11.61 1.28 3.20
CA ASP A 345 12.10 0.63 4.41
C ASP A 345 13.63 0.44 4.44
N GLU A 346 14.31 0.68 3.32
CA GLU A 346 15.77 0.69 3.22
C GLU A 346 16.37 2.13 3.20
N LEU A 347 15.52 3.18 3.19
CA LEU A 347 15.98 4.57 3.30
C LEU A 347 16.03 5.01 4.77
N PRO A 348 17.07 5.75 5.23
CA PRO A 348 17.11 6.29 6.58
C PRO A 348 15.91 7.20 6.89
N ASP A 349 15.36 7.13 8.12
CA ASP A 349 14.21 7.96 8.52
C ASP A 349 14.51 9.46 8.34
N GLU A 350 15.71 9.91 8.67
CA GLU A 350 16.13 11.32 8.51
C GLU A 350 16.14 11.76 7.04
N PHE A 351 16.48 10.88 6.12
CA PHE A 351 16.43 11.19 4.68
C PHE A 351 14.98 11.29 4.20
N ILE A 352 14.10 10.37 4.66
CA ILE A 352 12.66 10.43 4.36
C ILE A 352 12.03 11.73 4.90
N GLU A 353 12.42 12.18 6.11
CA GLU A 353 11.97 13.47 6.67
C GLU A 353 12.41 14.68 5.82
N LYS A 354 13.63 14.65 5.28
CA LYS A 354 14.11 15.69 4.36
C LYS A 354 13.34 15.66 3.03
N ILE A 355 13.07 14.47 2.50
CA ILE A 355 12.22 14.29 1.31
C ILE A 355 10.81 14.87 1.58
N ARG A 356 10.19 14.53 2.71
CA ARG A 356 8.90 15.11 3.10
C ARG A 356 8.95 16.63 3.13
N THR A 357 9.98 17.18 3.75
CA THR A 357 10.17 18.64 3.85
C THR A 357 10.23 19.27 2.45
N ALA A 358 11.00 18.68 1.52
CA ALA A 358 11.07 19.14 0.14
C ALA A 358 9.72 19.05 -0.59
N VAL A 359 9.01 17.93 -0.44
CA VAL A 359 7.68 17.74 -1.03
C VAL A 359 6.70 18.77 -0.52
N LYS A 360 6.61 18.95 0.80
CA LYS A 360 5.65 19.88 1.45
C LYS A 360 6.04 21.35 1.27
N ARG A 361 7.30 21.67 1.01
CA ARG A 361 7.76 23.01 0.63
C ARG A 361 7.11 23.47 -0.69
N VAL A 362 6.92 22.58 -1.65
CA VAL A 362 6.26 22.91 -2.91
C VAL A 362 4.76 23.11 -2.69
N SER A 363 4.11 22.17 -2.00
CA SER A 363 2.72 22.30 -1.55
C SER A 363 2.39 21.23 -0.51
N PRO A 364 1.61 21.55 0.54
CA PRO A 364 1.13 20.56 1.50
C PRO A 364 0.23 19.48 0.87
N GLU A 365 -0.39 19.77 -0.29
CA GLU A 365 -1.23 18.84 -1.03
C GLU A 365 -0.45 17.85 -1.92
N LYS A 366 0.88 17.96 -2.01
CA LYS A 366 1.71 16.97 -2.70
C LYS A 366 1.84 15.71 -1.86
N PHE A 367 1.68 14.54 -2.49
CA PHE A 367 1.61 13.24 -1.83
C PHE A 367 2.99 12.57 -1.74
N LEU A 368 3.29 11.95 -0.60
CA LEU A 368 4.50 11.16 -0.38
C LEU A 368 4.14 9.77 0.13
N LEU A 369 4.22 8.79 -0.75
CA LEU A 369 3.94 7.38 -0.50
C LEU A 369 5.26 6.62 -0.35
N GLY A 370 5.31 5.60 0.51
CA GLY A 370 6.46 4.69 0.62
C GLY A 370 6.11 3.25 0.27
N GLU A 371 7.06 2.53 -0.28
CA GLU A 371 6.96 1.07 -0.42
C GLU A 371 7.40 0.40 0.88
N VAL A 372 6.47 -0.32 1.51
CA VAL A 372 6.71 -1.16 2.69
C VAL A 372 5.82 -2.39 2.57
N TRP A 373 6.40 -3.59 2.70
CA TRP A 373 5.71 -4.85 2.40
C TRP A 373 4.93 -5.44 3.58
N GLU A 374 5.27 -5.05 4.81
CA GLU A 374 4.66 -5.53 6.03
C GLU A 374 3.90 -4.41 6.75
N ASP A 375 3.49 -4.67 8.00
CA ASP A 375 2.99 -3.62 8.89
C ASP A 375 4.08 -2.58 9.13
N ALA A 376 3.88 -1.39 8.56
CA ALA A 376 4.86 -0.32 8.57
C ALA A 376 5.13 0.24 9.98
N THR A 377 4.21 0.06 10.95
CA THR A 377 4.40 0.52 12.33
C THR A 377 5.32 -0.38 13.12
N THR A 378 5.38 -1.67 12.77
CA THR A 378 6.22 -2.66 13.48
C THR A 378 7.52 -2.96 12.75
N LYS A 379 7.80 -2.28 11.64
CA LYS A 379 9.04 -2.46 10.88
C LYS A 379 10.26 -2.07 11.70
N PHE A 380 11.27 -2.93 11.69
CA PHE A 380 12.57 -2.70 12.33
C PHE A 380 13.66 -2.60 11.25
N GLY A 381 14.48 -1.58 11.33
CA GLY A 381 15.59 -1.34 10.41
C GLY A 381 16.58 -0.34 11.00
N PHE A 382 17.82 -0.31 10.54
CA PHE A 382 18.86 0.57 11.07
C PHE A 382 19.03 0.50 12.60
N ASP A 383 18.89 -0.72 13.16
CA ASP A 383 18.96 -1.02 14.60
C ASP A 383 17.90 -0.32 15.48
N HIS A 384 16.81 0.17 14.87
CA HIS A 384 15.69 0.77 15.60
C HIS A 384 14.34 0.51 14.91
N ARG A 385 13.25 0.77 15.66
CA ARG A 385 11.89 0.77 15.10
C ARG A 385 11.73 1.97 14.18
N ARG A 386 11.21 1.72 12.96
CA ARG A 386 10.99 2.77 11.97
C ARG A 386 9.89 3.73 12.42
N THR A 387 10.10 5.02 12.20
CA THR A 387 9.20 6.10 12.64
C THR A 387 8.52 6.85 11.51
N TYR A 388 8.71 6.43 10.28
CA TYR A 388 8.29 7.13 9.07
C TYR A 388 6.76 7.31 8.92
N LEU A 389 5.91 6.57 9.66
CA LEU A 389 4.46 6.77 9.69
C LEU A 389 3.95 7.59 10.88
N LEU A 390 4.82 8.06 11.77
CA LEU A 390 4.40 8.77 12.98
C LEU A 390 4.18 10.27 12.79
N GLY A 391 4.30 10.79 11.55
CA GLY A 391 3.93 12.16 11.20
C GLY A 391 5.04 13.01 10.58
N LYS A 392 6.32 12.63 10.69
CA LYS A 392 7.45 13.37 10.13
C LYS A 392 7.99 12.81 8.82
N GLY A 393 7.70 11.55 8.53
CA GLY A 393 8.17 10.84 7.35
C GLY A 393 7.15 10.82 6.23
N LEU A 394 6.61 9.64 5.92
CA LEU A 394 5.66 9.41 4.82
C LEU A 394 4.26 9.94 5.13
N ASP A 395 3.50 10.28 4.10
CA ASP A 395 2.05 10.46 4.25
C ASP A 395 1.38 9.10 4.46
N SER A 396 1.80 8.09 3.70
CA SER A 396 1.29 6.72 3.82
C SER A 396 2.21 5.71 3.12
N VAL A 397 1.76 4.45 3.05
CA VAL A 397 2.49 3.34 2.44
C VAL A 397 1.63 2.54 1.48
N MET A 398 2.28 1.76 0.61
CA MET A 398 1.65 0.70 -0.17
C MET A 398 1.18 -0.41 0.77
N ASN A 399 -0.13 -0.74 0.73
CA ASN A 399 -0.77 -1.61 1.72
C ASN A 399 -0.74 -3.09 1.32
N TYR A 400 0.44 -3.68 1.30
CA TYR A 400 0.62 -5.13 1.05
C TYR A 400 -0.15 -6.02 2.04
N PRO A 401 -0.28 -5.68 3.34
CA PRO A 401 -1.09 -6.47 4.25
C PRO A 401 -2.55 -6.63 3.79
N PHE A 402 -3.21 -5.56 3.33
CA PHE A 402 -4.58 -5.67 2.80
C PHE A 402 -4.65 -6.52 1.54
N LYS A 403 -3.70 -6.33 0.60
CA LYS A 403 -3.60 -7.18 -0.60
C LYS A 403 -3.60 -8.66 -0.22
N ASN A 404 -2.72 -9.04 0.71
CA ASN A 404 -2.56 -10.44 1.09
C ASN A 404 -3.82 -10.98 1.76
N SER A 405 -4.41 -10.26 2.73
CA SER A 405 -5.62 -10.68 3.43
C SER A 405 -6.82 -10.82 2.49
N VAL A 406 -6.99 -9.89 1.54
CA VAL A 406 -8.11 -9.91 0.59
C VAL A 406 -7.96 -11.05 -0.42
N LEU A 407 -6.77 -11.21 -1.01
CA LEU A 407 -6.52 -12.33 -1.94
C LEU A 407 -6.69 -13.69 -1.26
N ASP A 408 -6.18 -13.83 -0.05
CA ASP A 408 -6.34 -15.07 0.72
C ASP A 408 -7.81 -15.32 1.08
N PHE A 409 -8.56 -14.28 1.46
CA PHE A 409 -9.99 -14.41 1.74
C PHE A 409 -10.75 -14.94 0.53
N VAL A 410 -10.60 -14.33 -0.64
CA VAL A 410 -11.34 -14.79 -1.83
C VAL A 410 -10.91 -16.17 -2.31
N LYS A 411 -9.71 -16.63 -1.93
CA LYS A 411 -9.21 -17.99 -2.20
C LYS A 411 -9.69 -19.04 -1.21
N GLY A 412 -10.20 -18.68 -0.04
CA GLY A 412 -10.74 -19.64 0.92
C GLY A 412 -10.31 -19.46 2.37
N LYS A 413 -9.43 -18.50 2.69
CA LYS A 413 -9.07 -18.18 4.09
C LYS A 413 -10.33 -17.89 4.91
N PRO A 414 -10.40 -18.33 6.18
CA PRO A 414 -11.51 -18.00 7.07
C PRO A 414 -11.75 -16.49 7.15
N ALA A 415 -13.02 -16.08 7.03
CA ALA A 415 -13.40 -14.66 7.01
C ALA A 415 -12.96 -13.92 8.29
N GLN A 416 -13.08 -14.56 9.46
CA GLN A 416 -12.64 -14.00 10.74
C GLN A 416 -11.14 -13.70 10.76
N GLN A 417 -10.33 -14.58 10.19
CA GLN A 417 -8.88 -14.37 10.13
C GLN A 417 -8.54 -13.18 9.23
N ALA A 418 -9.16 -13.10 8.04
CA ALA A 418 -8.96 -11.96 7.13
C ALA A 418 -9.44 -10.64 7.77
N ALA A 419 -10.59 -10.65 8.45
CA ALA A 419 -11.09 -9.49 9.16
C ALA A 419 -10.13 -9.02 10.27
N ASN A 420 -9.56 -9.95 11.05
CA ASN A 420 -8.61 -9.63 12.11
C ASN A 420 -7.31 -9.02 11.53
N GLU A 421 -6.80 -9.53 10.42
CA GLU A 421 -5.62 -8.98 9.74
C GLU A 421 -5.88 -7.55 9.24
N ILE A 422 -7.05 -7.30 8.65
CA ILE A 422 -7.46 -5.96 8.20
C ILE A 422 -7.60 -5.00 9.39
N LEU A 423 -8.31 -5.43 10.45
CA LEU A 423 -8.51 -4.62 11.65
C LEU A 423 -7.19 -4.31 12.37
N SER A 424 -6.24 -5.24 12.37
CA SER A 424 -4.90 -5.01 12.94
C SER A 424 -4.19 -3.83 12.28
N ILE A 425 -4.19 -3.75 10.96
CA ILE A 425 -3.60 -2.62 10.23
C ILE A 425 -4.37 -1.33 10.49
N CYS A 426 -5.71 -1.37 10.52
CA CYS A 426 -6.54 -0.22 10.87
C CYS A 426 -6.30 0.28 12.30
N GLU A 427 -6.00 -0.62 13.24
CA GLU A 427 -5.66 -0.27 14.62
C GLU A 427 -4.26 0.32 14.74
N HIS A 428 -3.29 -0.22 13.98
CA HIS A 428 -1.90 0.17 14.10
C HIS A 428 -1.58 1.48 13.38
N TYR A 429 -2.20 1.76 12.24
CA TYR A 429 -1.85 2.94 11.44
C TYR A 429 -2.53 4.21 11.95
N PRO A 430 -1.81 5.34 12.01
CA PRO A 430 -2.44 6.65 12.23
C PRO A 430 -3.60 6.89 11.25
N ALA A 431 -4.71 7.45 11.75
CA ALA A 431 -5.87 7.73 10.91
C ALA A 431 -5.56 8.55 9.64
N PRO A 432 -4.68 9.59 9.66
CA PRO A 432 -4.27 10.25 8.43
C PRO A 432 -3.60 9.31 7.43
N ALA A 433 -2.75 8.40 7.90
CA ALA A 433 -2.00 7.47 7.04
C ALA A 433 -2.90 6.38 6.46
N ILE A 434 -3.71 5.70 7.28
CA ILE A 434 -4.58 4.62 6.79
C ILE A 434 -5.61 5.12 5.76
N ASN A 435 -6.10 6.35 5.89
CA ASN A 435 -7.07 6.94 4.95
C ASN A 435 -6.46 7.31 3.59
N THR A 436 -5.14 7.28 3.46
CA THR A 436 -4.41 7.50 2.21
C THR A 436 -3.49 6.34 1.82
N ALA A 437 -3.57 5.21 2.54
CA ALA A 437 -2.82 4.00 2.21
C ALA A 437 -3.23 3.46 0.83
N LEU A 438 -2.24 3.08 0.02
CA LEU A 438 -2.48 2.61 -1.34
C LEU A 438 -2.85 1.13 -1.32
N ASN A 439 -4.13 0.83 -1.49
CA ASN A 439 -4.67 -0.52 -1.50
C ASN A 439 -4.70 -1.08 -2.93
N PHE A 440 -4.13 -2.23 -3.16
CA PHE A 440 -4.03 -2.85 -4.50
C PHE A 440 -4.13 -4.38 -4.40
N LEU A 441 -4.29 -5.05 -5.54
CA LEU A 441 -4.27 -6.51 -5.63
C LEU A 441 -3.06 -7.01 -6.43
N SER A 442 -2.60 -6.24 -7.40
CA SER A 442 -1.44 -6.50 -8.23
C SER A 442 -0.51 -5.30 -8.27
N THR A 443 0.77 -5.55 -8.50
CA THR A 443 1.78 -4.54 -8.85
C THR A 443 2.76 -5.11 -9.88
N HIS A 444 3.70 -4.29 -10.32
CA HIS A 444 4.81 -4.71 -11.18
C HIS A 444 5.79 -5.70 -10.50
N ASP A 445 5.73 -5.87 -9.17
CA ASP A 445 6.60 -6.76 -8.37
C ASP A 445 5.92 -8.06 -7.93
N THR A 446 4.62 -8.16 -8.11
CA THR A 446 3.85 -9.33 -7.68
C THR A 446 3.17 -10.02 -8.86
N GLU A 447 2.78 -11.27 -8.69
CA GLU A 447 1.91 -11.93 -9.65
C GLU A 447 0.60 -11.14 -9.80
N ARG A 448 0.00 -11.16 -11.00
CA ARG A 448 -1.31 -10.55 -11.23
C ARG A 448 -2.39 -11.23 -10.40
N ALA A 449 -3.32 -10.46 -9.89
CA ALA A 449 -4.35 -10.93 -8.96
C ALA A 449 -5.14 -12.11 -9.53
N LEU A 450 -5.53 -12.06 -10.80
CA LEU A 450 -6.25 -13.16 -11.43
C LEU A 450 -5.42 -14.46 -11.46
N THR A 451 -4.12 -14.38 -11.74
CA THR A 451 -3.22 -15.54 -11.68
C THR A 451 -3.14 -16.11 -10.26
N VAL A 452 -2.99 -15.23 -9.24
CA VAL A 452 -2.96 -15.66 -7.83
C VAL A 452 -4.26 -16.33 -7.41
N ILE A 453 -5.40 -15.87 -7.91
CA ILE A 453 -6.73 -16.35 -7.53
C ILE A 453 -7.07 -17.67 -8.25
N ALA A 454 -6.75 -17.77 -9.54
CA ALA A 454 -7.29 -18.80 -10.43
C ALA A 454 -6.32 -19.94 -10.76
N ASP A 455 -5.00 -19.71 -10.67
CA ASP A 455 -3.98 -20.72 -10.98
C ASP A 455 -3.27 -21.23 -9.72
N GLU A 456 -2.52 -22.32 -9.87
CA GLU A 456 -1.67 -22.84 -8.80
C GLU A 456 -0.48 -21.92 -8.55
N PRO A 457 -0.04 -21.75 -7.29
CA PRO A 457 1.10 -20.92 -6.97
C PRO A 457 2.40 -21.50 -7.56
N ALA A 458 3.32 -20.62 -7.96
CA ALA A 458 4.60 -21.02 -8.54
C ALA A 458 5.44 -21.91 -7.59
N ASN A 459 5.33 -21.73 -6.27
CA ASN A 459 6.01 -22.54 -5.24
C ASN A 459 7.52 -22.70 -5.50
N GLY A 460 8.19 -21.62 -5.91
CA GLY A 460 9.64 -21.62 -6.21
C GLY A 460 10.00 -22.19 -7.59
N ARG A 461 9.01 -22.60 -8.41
CA ARG A 461 9.27 -23.01 -9.80
C ARG A 461 9.76 -21.83 -10.62
N GLY A 462 10.77 -22.10 -11.48
CA GLY A 462 11.45 -21.07 -12.26
C GLY A 462 10.62 -20.46 -13.39
N ARG A 463 11.22 -19.51 -14.10
CA ARG A 463 10.58 -18.77 -15.21
C ARG A 463 10.14 -19.67 -16.37
N GLU A 464 10.88 -20.76 -16.66
CA GLU A 464 10.49 -21.74 -17.68
C GLU A 464 9.11 -22.37 -17.40
N TRP A 465 8.80 -22.66 -16.12
CA TRP A 465 7.49 -23.15 -15.73
C TRP A 465 6.40 -22.08 -15.80
N GLN A 466 6.74 -20.83 -15.54
CA GLN A 466 5.79 -19.70 -15.51
C GLN A 466 5.44 -19.20 -16.92
N SER A 467 6.36 -19.34 -17.89
CA SER A 467 6.20 -18.89 -19.28
C SER A 467 4.99 -19.58 -19.95
N GLY A 468 4.18 -18.82 -20.64
CA GLY A 468 3.01 -19.27 -21.39
C GLY A 468 1.86 -19.79 -20.52
N ARG A 469 1.95 -19.72 -19.18
CA ARG A 469 0.86 -20.18 -18.31
C ARG A 469 -0.24 -19.14 -18.18
N SER A 470 -1.45 -19.61 -18.42
CA SER A 470 -2.68 -18.86 -18.16
C SER A 470 -3.82 -19.83 -17.93
N VAL A 471 -4.79 -19.44 -17.13
CA VAL A 471 -6.02 -20.20 -16.94
C VAL A 471 -7.07 -19.78 -17.95
N THR A 472 -7.91 -20.74 -18.34
CA THR A 472 -9.03 -20.54 -19.27
C THR A 472 -10.24 -21.35 -18.81
N GLY A 473 -11.38 -21.20 -19.47
CA GLY A 473 -12.60 -21.97 -19.17
C GLY A 473 -13.12 -21.70 -17.76
N GLU A 474 -13.57 -22.74 -17.06
CA GLU A 474 -14.25 -22.63 -15.76
C GLU A 474 -13.37 -21.98 -14.69
N ALA A 475 -12.08 -22.30 -14.63
CA ALA A 475 -11.15 -21.69 -13.67
C ALA A 475 -10.98 -20.17 -13.90
N TYR A 476 -10.99 -19.73 -15.17
CA TYR A 476 -10.98 -18.30 -15.51
C TYR A 476 -12.28 -17.63 -15.06
N GLU A 477 -13.44 -18.24 -15.34
CA GLU A 477 -14.74 -17.68 -14.99
C GLU A 477 -14.90 -17.53 -13.46
N GLU A 478 -14.55 -18.56 -12.71
CA GLU A 478 -14.55 -18.51 -11.25
C GLU A 478 -13.52 -17.47 -10.73
N GLY A 479 -12.34 -17.45 -11.32
CA GLY A 479 -11.30 -16.45 -11.00
C GLY A 479 -11.79 -15.02 -11.18
N MET A 480 -12.53 -14.72 -12.25
CA MET A 480 -13.10 -13.39 -12.52
C MET A 480 -14.18 -13.01 -11.49
N LEU A 481 -15.01 -13.94 -11.03
CA LEU A 481 -15.99 -13.68 -9.97
C LEU A 481 -15.27 -13.34 -8.65
N ARG A 482 -14.23 -14.09 -8.30
CA ARG A 482 -13.42 -13.85 -7.10
C ARG A 482 -12.64 -12.54 -7.19
N LEU A 483 -12.09 -12.20 -8.36
CA LEU A 483 -11.39 -10.93 -8.61
C LEU A 483 -12.35 -9.75 -8.44
N ARG A 484 -13.58 -9.87 -8.93
CA ARG A 484 -14.62 -8.86 -8.76
C ARG A 484 -14.94 -8.61 -7.27
N MET A 485 -15.10 -9.68 -6.46
CA MET A 485 -15.28 -9.55 -5.01
C MET A 485 -14.05 -8.89 -4.34
N ALA A 486 -12.84 -9.28 -4.73
CA ALA A 486 -11.61 -8.73 -4.17
C ALA A 486 -11.51 -7.21 -4.43
N TYR A 487 -11.86 -6.75 -5.64
CA TYR A 487 -11.91 -5.31 -5.94
C TYR A 487 -13.02 -4.59 -5.19
N ALA A 488 -14.18 -5.19 -4.99
CA ALA A 488 -15.22 -4.60 -4.15
C ALA A 488 -14.72 -4.34 -2.72
N ILE A 489 -13.98 -5.28 -2.14
CA ILE A 489 -13.35 -5.12 -0.83
C ILE A 489 -12.31 -3.99 -0.86
N ILE A 490 -11.36 -4.03 -1.81
CA ILE A 490 -10.28 -3.02 -1.90
C ILE A 490 -10.84 -1.60 -2.10
N TYR A 491 -11.91 -1.46 -2.88
CA TYR A 491 -12.55 -0.15 -3.11
C TYR A 491 -13.32 0.38 -1.90
N THR A 492 -13.68 -0.48 -0.96
CA THR A 492 -14.53 -0.08 0.19
C THR A 492 -13.78 -0.06 1.54
N LEU A 493 -12.61 -0.67 1.64
CA LEU A 493 -11.74 -0.57 2.82
C LEU A 493 -11.18 0.86 3.01
N PRO A 494 -10.70 1.22 4.23
CA PRO A 494 -9.92 2.43 4.46
C PRO A 494 -8.71 2.52 3.52
N GLY A 495 -8.38 3.74 3.07
CA GLY A 495 -7.31 3.98 2.11
C GLY A 495 -7.84 4.30 0.71
N VAL A 496 -6.98 4.26 -0.28
CA VAL A 496 -7.26 4.56 -1.68
C VAL A 496 -6.95 3.34 -2.56
N PRO A 497 -7.93 2.84 -3.34
CA PRO A 497 -7.69 1.70 -4.23
C PRO A 497 -6.77 2.12 -5.37
N CYS A 498 -5.93 1.17 -5.79
CA CYS A 498 -5.05 1.28 -6.95
C CYS A 498 -5.22 0.05 -7.84
N LEU A 499 -5.60 0.26 -9.09
CA LEU A 499 -5.57 -0.77 -10.11
C LEU A 499 -4.16 -0.83 -10.73
N TYR A 500 -3.66 -2.02 -10.94
CA TYR A 500 -2.52 -2.24 -11.80
C TYR A 500 -3.01 -2.40 -13.24
N TYR A 501 -2.38 -1.69 -14.21
CA TYR A 501 -2.82 -1.70 -15.60
C TYR A 501 -3.09 -3.12 -16.13
N GLY A 502 -4.24 -3.30 -16.76
CA GLY A 502 -4.65 -4.55 -17.35
C GLY A 502 -5.43 -5.50 -16.42
N ASP A 503 -5.48 -5.25 -15.11
CA ASP A 503 -6.32 -6.05 -14.21
C ASP A 503 -7.81 -5.89 -14.55
N GLU A 504 -8.22 -4.70 -15.02
CA GLU A 504 -9.61 -4.41 -15.43
C GLU A 504 -10.09 -5.21 -16.65
N ILE A 505 -9.16 -5.76 -17.41
CA ILE A 505 -9.43 -6.65 -18.55
C ILE A 505 -8.97 -8.09 -18.29
N GLY A 506 -8.75 -8.46 -17.03
CA GLY A 506 -8.40 -9.82 -16.64
C GLY A 506 -7.04 -10.31 -17.14
N MET A 507 -6.06 -9.42 -17.31
CA MET A 507 -4.70 -9.84 -17.68
C MET A 507 -4.12 -10.77 -16.62
N GLN A 508 -3.39 -11.77 -17.08
CA GLN A 508 -2.73 -12.79 -16.26
C GLN A 508 -1.21 -12.66 -16.37
N GLY A 509 -0.51 -13.20 -15.43
CA GLY A 509 0.96 -13.25 -15.42
C GLY A 509 1.50 -13.58 -14.04
N TYR A 510 2.47 -14.48 -13.99
CA TYR A 510 3.29 -14.73 -12.80
C TYR A 510 4.23 -13.55 -12.55
N ARG A 511 5.25 -13.74 -11.71
CA ARG A 511 6.20 -12.67 -11.36
C ARG A 511 6.96 -12.15 -12.58
N ASP A 512 7.62 -11.02 -12.37
CA ASP A 512 8.52 -10.40 -13.34
C ASP A 512 9.32 -11.44 -14.17
N PRO A 513 9.24 -11.36 -15.52
CA PRO A 513 8.65 -10.28 -16.34
C PRO A 513 7.19 -10.55 -16.78
N PHE A 514 6.59 -11.69 -16.44
CA PHE A 514 5.28 -12.14 -16.96
C PHE A 514 4.11 -11.25 -16.54
N ASN A 515 4.17 -10.63 -15.34
CA ASN A 515 3.19 -9.65 -14.87
C ASN A 515 3.27 -8.31 -15.62
N ARG A 516 4.30 -8.11 -16.46
CA ARG A 516 4.59 -6.85 -17.19
C ARG A 516 4.35 -6.99 -18.70
N ALA A 517 3.43 -7.85 -19.13
CA ALA A 517 3.00 -7.93 -20.51
C ALA A 517 2.41 -6.59 -20.99
N PHE A 518 2.48 -6.32 -22.30
CA PHE A 518 1.87 -5.10 -22.87
C PHE A 518 0.35 -5.14 -22.73
N PHE A 519 -0.27 -3.98 -22.49
CA PHE A 519 -1.72 -3.88 -22.33
C PHE A 519 -2.44 -4.31 -23.61
N CYS A 520 -3.36 -5.25 -23.48
CA CYS A 520 -4.11 -5.83 -24.59
C CYS A 520 -5.29 -4.91 -24.98
N TRP A 521 -5.03 -3.87 -25.78
CA TRP A 521 -6.05 -2.88 -26.16
C TRP A 521 -7.16 -3.43 -27.07
N ASP A 522 -6.99 -4.60 -27.67
CA ASP A 522 -7.96 -5.33 -28.46
C ASP A 522 -8.69 -6.44 -27.67
N SER A 523 -8.52 -6.48 -26.35
CA SER A 523 -9.26 -7.38 -25.49
C SER A 523 -10.75 -7.14 -25.57
N HIS A 524 -11.53 -8.22 -25.61
CA HIS A 524 -12.99 -8.22 -25.51
C HIS A 524 -13.49 -8.49 -24.10
N GLU A 525 -12.59 -8.63 -23.12
CA GLU A 525 -12.98 -8.78 -21.72
C GLU A 525 -13.36 -7.42 -21.13
N GLU A 526 -14.63 -7.21 -20.90
CA GLU A 526 -15.16 -5.93 -20.42
C GLU A 526 -16.00 -6.05 -19.14
N ARG A 527 -16.08 -7.23 -18.53
CA ARG A 527 -17.00 -7.49 -17.40
C ARG A 527 -16.62 -6.75 -16.12
N LEU A 528 -15.34 -6.60 -15.85
CA LEU A 528 -14.86 -5.98 -14.62
C LEU A 528 -14.86 -4.45 -14.70
N ARG A 529 -14.55 -3.89 -15.86
CA ARG A 529 -14.44 -2.44 -16.07
C ARG A 529 -15.68 -1.62 -15.64
N PRO A 530 -16.93 -2.00 -15.99
CA PRO A 530 -18.12 -1.30 -15.52
C PRO A 530 -18.30 -1.36 -13.99
N VAL A 531 -17.96 -2.49 -13.38
CA VAL A 531 -18.03 -2.67 -11.92
C VAL A 531 -17.04 -1.73 -11.22
N LEU A 532 -15.80 -1.65 -11.70
CA LEU A 532 -14.79 -0.73 -11.17
C LEU A 532 -15.20 0.74 -11.32
N ALA A 533 -15.78 1.11 -12.45
CA ALA A 533 -16.31 2.46 -12.65
C ALA A 533 -17.45 2.80 -11.67
N GLN A 534 -18.37 1.87 -11.42
CA GLN A 534 -19.44 2.03 -10.44
C GLN A 534 -18.88 2.14 -9.00
N LEU A 535 -17.90 1.30 -8.64
CA LEU A 535 -17.22 1.38 -7.34
C LEU A 535 -16.48 2.72 -7.16
N ALA A 536 -15.83 3.23 -8.22
CA ALA A 536 -15.20 4.54 -8.21
C ALA A 536 -16.24 5.66 -8.04
N GLN A 537 -17.34 5.61 -8.76
CA GLN A 537 -18.43 6.58 -8.63
C GLN A 537 -19.00 6.58 -7.20
N LEU A 538 -19.19 5.40 -6.62
CA LEU A 538 -19.66 5.26 -5.25
C LEU A 538 -18.67 5.89 -4.26
N ARG A 539 -17.38 5.65 -4.42
CA ARG A 539 -16.35 6.30 -3.59
C ARG A 539 -16.38 7.82 -3.66
N HIS A 540 -16.58 8.37 -4.86
CA HIS A 540 -16.63 9.81 -5.08
C HIS A 540 -17.88 10.46 -4.46
N SER A 541 -18.99 9.73 -4.40
CA SER A 541 -20.28 10.25 -3.91
C SER A 541 -20.50 10.03 -2.42
N CYS A 542 -19.91 9.00 -1.81
CA CYS A 542 -20.14 8.65 -0.41
C CYS A 542 -18.98 9.11 0.49
N GLU A 543 -19.28 9.98 1.45
CA GLU A 543 -18.30 10.54 2.40
C GLU A 543 -17.67 9.45 3.28
N ALA A 544 -18.41 8.39 3.60
CA ALA A 544 -17.92 7.31 4.44
C ALA A 544 -16.65 6.65 3.89
N PHE A 545 -16.44 6.62 2.56
CA PHE A 545 -15.22 6.04 1.97
C PHE A 545 -13.99 6.96 2.01
N ARG A 546 -14.16 8.22 2.40
CA ARG A 546 -13.03 9.14 2.56
C ARG A 546 -12.29 8.91 3.88
N THR A 547 -13.03 8.93 5.00
CA THR A 547 -12.46 8.89 6.35
C THR A 547 -13.32 8.10 7.35
N GLY A 548 -14.36 7.40 6.89
CA GLY A 548 -15.27 6.66 7.76
C GLY A 548 -14.56 5.54 8.52
N GLU A 549 -15.00 5.30 9.73
CA GLU A 549 -14.53 4.20 10.58
C GLU A 549 -14.92 2.84 9.97
N LEU A 550 -14.04 1.86 10.08
CA LEU A 550 -14.32 0.47 9.70
C LEU A 550 -14.87 -0.28 10.92
N ARG A 551 -16.01 -0.95 10.74
CA ARG A 551 -16.59 -1.85 11.74
C ARG A 551 -16.99 -3.16 11.09
N VAL A 552 -16.45 -4.27 11.56
CA VAL A 552 -16.86 -5.61 11.12
C VAL A 552 -18.08 -6.04 11.92
N LEU A 553 -19.14 -6.48 11.23
CA LEU A 553 -20.39 -6.97 11.80
C LEU A 553 -20.45 -8.49 11.85
N ARG A 554 -19.97 -9.14 10.76
CA ARG A 554 -19.91 -10.60 10.65
C ARG A 554 -18.72 -11.02 9.79
N ALA A 555 -18.00 -12.05 10.23
CA ALA A 555 -16.88 -12.60 9.49
C ALA A 555 -16.80 -14.13 9.72
N GLU A 556 -17.71 -14.88 9.12
CA GLU A 556 -17.82 -16.34 9.27
C GLU A 556 -18.42 -16.98 8.01
N ASP A 557 -18.28 -18.28 7.86
CA ASP A 557 -18.91 -19.08 6.78
C ASP A 557 -18.67 -18.53 5.35
N GLY A 558 -17.52 -17.90 5.11
CA GLY A 558 -17.20 -17.26 3.82
C GLY A 558 -17.89 -15.92 3.60
N ILE A 559 -18.55 -15.37 4.62
CA ILE A 559 -19.20 -14.07 4.59
C ILE A 559 -18.31 -13.05 5.28
N LEU A 560 -18.11 -11.91 4.64
CA LEU A 560 -17.47 -10.73 5.23
C LEU A 560 -18.46 -9.55 5.15
N HIS A 561 -19.01 -9.17 6.30
CA HIS A 561 -19.98 -8.10 6.44
C HIS A 561 -19.41 -7.01 7.33
N TYR A 562 -19.29 -5.79 6.81
CA TYR A 562 -18.70 -4.66 7.53
C TYR A 562 -19.33 -3.34 7.12
N GLN A 563 -19.11 -2.31 7.94
CA GLN A 563 -19.55 -0.94 7.72
C GLN A 563 -18.35 0.01 7.55
N ARG A 564 -18.58 1.05 6.76
CA ARG A 564 -17.80 2.29 6.76
C ARG A 564 -18.70 3.39 7.31
N ILE A 565 -18.40 3.84 8.52
CA ILE A 565 -19.23 4.78 9.26
C ILE A 565 -18.65 6.19 9.09
N GLY A 566 -19.27 6.99 8.27
CA GLY A 566 -18.94 8.40 8.07
C GLY A 566 -19.76 9.33 8.98
N LYS A 567 -19.58 10.62 8.82
CA LYS A 567 -20.31 11.63 9.60
C LYS A 567 -21.76 11.77 9.16
N THR A 568 -21.98 11.72 7.87
CA THR A 568 -23.29 11.96 7.24
C THR A 568 -23.92 10.68 6.69
N GLU A 569 -23.10 9.69 6.36
CA GLU A 569 -23.51 8.46 5.69
C GLU A 569 -22.80 7.26 6.29
N THR A 570 -23.46 6.13 6.25
CA THR A 570 -22.86 4.81 6.55
C THR A 570 -23.02 3.91 5.33
N ALA A 571 -21.92 3.36 4.86
CA ALA A 571 -21.93 2.32 3.85
C ALA A 571 -21.78 0.95 4.52
N GLU A 572 -22.65 0.02 4.17
CA GLU A 572 -22.68 -1.36 4.64
C GLU A 572 -22.34 -2.29 3.49
N ILE A 573 -21.30 -3.09 3.64
CA ILE A 573 -20.73 -3.93 2.60
C ILE A 573 -20.83 -5.38 3.01
N ILE A 574 -21.41 -6.21 2.15
CA ILE A 574 -21.59 -7.64 2.38
C ILE A 574 -20.96 -8.38 1.20
N VAL A 575 -19.98 -9.20 1.48
CA VAL A 575 -19.31 -10.06 0.49
C VAL A 575 -19.63 -11.51 0.82
N ASN A 576 -20.20 -12.22 -0.14
CA ASN A 576 -20.61 -13.62 -0.05
C ASN A 576 -19.72 -14.48 -0.96
N ARG A 577 -18.76 -15.18 -0.37
CA ARG A 577 -17.93 -16.17 -1.07
C ARG A 577 -18.54 -17.57 -1.08
N SER A 578 -19.71 -17.78 -0.47
CA SER A 578 -20.37 -19.08 -0.45
C SER A 578 -21.03 -19.40 -1.80
N GLU A 579 -21.40 -20.65 -1.98
CA GLU A 579 -22.12 -21.15 -3.18
C GLU A 579 -23.65 -20.96 -3.10
N HIS A 580 -24.13 -20.28 -2.06
CA HIS A 580 -25.56 -20.12 -1.80
C HIS A 580 -25.94 -18.65 -1.70
N ILE A 581 -27.18 -18.32 -2.09
CA ILE A 581 -27.78 -17.02 -1.78
C ILE A 581 -27.86 -16.90 -0.25
N ILE A 582 -27.42 -15.77 0.28
CA ILE A 582 -27.57 -15.43 1.69
C ILE A 582 -28.52 -14.26 1.85
N VAL A 583 -29.19 -14.21 3.01
CA VAL A 583 -30.03 -13.07 3.42
C VAL A 583 -29.43 -12.51 4.67
N GLU A 584 -28.89 -11.30 4.59
CA GLU A 584 -28.21 -10.63 5.70
C GLU A 584 -29.07 -9.48 6.25
N PRO A 585 -29.15 -9.35 7.59
CA PRO A 585 -29.76 -8.18 8.21
C PRO A 585 -28.85 -6.97 8.06
N LEU A 586 -29.40 -5.85 7.68
CA LEU A 586 -28.73 -4.54 7.71
C LEU A 586 -28.90 -3.88 9.08
N ALA A 587 -28.01 -2.97 9.42
CA ALA A 587 -28.11 -2.20 10.67
C ALA A 587 -29.42 -1.40 10.79
N SER A 588 -30.03 -1.03 9.67
CA SER A 588 -31.36 -0.41 9.62
C SER A 588 -32.52 -1.33 9.99
N GLY A 589 -32.27 -2.62 10.21
CA GLY A 589 -33.29 -3.64 10.48
C GLY A 589 -33.96 -4.21 9.23
N LYS A 590 -33.57 -3.78 8.04
CA LYS A 590 -33.96 -4.38 6.77
C LYS A 590 -33.11 -5.63 6.50
N HIS A 591 -33.44 -6.34 5.45
CA HIS A 591 -32.68 -7.49 4.96
C HIS A 591 -32.33 -7.28 3.50
N THR A 592 -31.17 -7.77 3.09
CA THR A 592 -30.72 -7.80 1.70
C THR A 592 -30.30 -9.20 1.30
N GLU A 593 -30.57 -9.56 0.05
CA GLU A 593 -30.09 -10.80 -0.54
C GLU A 593 -28.74 -10.55 -1.22
N VAL A 594 -27.80 -11.47 -1.02
CA VAL A 594 -26.49 -11.42 -1.69
C VAL A 594 -26.26 -12.73 -2.44
N ASN A 595 -26.06 -12.61 -3.74
CA ASN A 595 -25.82 -13.76 -4.62
C ASN A 595 -24.58 -14.57 -4.23
N PRO A 596 -24.50 -15.84 -4.61
CA PRO A 596 -23.27 -16.63 -4.49
C PRO A 596 -22.11 -15.95 -5.21
N MET A 597 -20.92 -16.03 -4.65
CA MET A 597 -19.70 -15.44 -5.22
C MET A 597 -19.89 -13.97 -5.63
N GLY A 598 -20.62 -13.21 -4.80
CA GLY A 598 -21.03 -11.84 -5.08
C GLY A 598 -20.89 -10.91 -3.88
N PHE A 599 -21.33 -9.69 -4.08
CA PHE A 599 -21.36 -8.68 -3.01
C PHE A 599 -22.52 -7.71 -3.20
N THR A 600 -22.87 -7.02 -2.12
CA THR A 600 -23.83 -5.92 -2.11
C THR A 600 -23.29 -4.78 -1.27
N ILE A 601 -23.53 -3.54 -1.71
CA ILE A 601 -23.17 -2.33 -0.98
C ILE A 601 -24.42 -1.49 -0.81
N VAL A 602 -24.74 -1.15 0.45
CA VAL A 602 -25.88 -0.32 0.81
C VAL A 602 -25.37 0.96 1.49
N VAL A 603 -25.81 2.12 1.04
CA VAL A 603 -25.44 3.40 1.66
C VAL A 603 -26.69 4.03 2.26
N GLU A 604 -26.62 4.41 3.53
CA GLU A 604 -27.71 5.04 4.27
C GLU A 604 -27.25 6.36 4.90
N GLU A 605 -28.11 7.39 4.87
CA GLU A 605 -27.86 8.65 5.59
C GLU A 605 -27.95 8.43 7.10
N ASN A 606 -27.04 9.02 7.86
CA ASN A 606 -27.06 9.02 9.32
C ASN A 606 -28.11 9.98 9.83
N GLY A 607 -29.28 9.47 10.19
CA GLY A 607 -30.41 10.28 10.71
C GLY A 607 -31.73 9.96 10.01
N HIS A 608 -32.84 10.22 10.67
CA HIS A 608 -34.17 9.74 10.35
C HIS A 608 -34.76 10.30 9.03
N ASN A 609 -34.22 9.92 7.88
CA ASN A 609 -34.90 10.11 6.60
C ASN A 609 -34.77 8.87 5.70
N PRO A 610 -35.89 8.27 5.24
CA PRO A 610 -35.85 7.00 4.51
C PRO A 610 -35.49 7.12 3.01
N ASN A 611 -34.78 8.15 2.61
CA ASN A 611 -34.25 8.24 1.24
C ASN A 611 -32.98 7.42 1.11
N HIS A 612 -33.15 6.17 0.71
CA HIS A 612 -32.06 5.22 0.53
C HIS A 612 -31.54 5.25 -0.90
N SER A 613 -30.22 5.38 -1.03
CA SER A 613 -29.54 5.05 -2.28
C SER A 613 -29.04 3.61 -2.20
N TYR A 614 -29.77 2.69 -2.79
CA TYR A 614 -29.28 1.33 -3.01
C TYR A 614 -28.34 1.33 -4.20
N TYR A 615 -27.10 0.98 -3.98
CA TYR A 615 -26.17 0.63 -5.04
C TYR A 615 -26.08 -0.89 -5.09
N ASP A 616 -27.05 -1.53 -5.75
CA ASP A 616 -26.97 -2.96 -6.05
C ASP A 616 -26.03 -3.13 -7.24
N ILE A 617 -24.76 -3.34 -6.95
CA ILE A 617 -23.73 -3.64 -7.95
C ILE A 617 -23.68 -5.16 -8.06
N GLN A 618 -24.56 -5.72 -8.89
CA GLN A 618 -24.60 -7.16 -9.18
C GLN A 618 -23.50 -7.60 -10.14
#